data_4954b3162d6b2c27fc54fbc9bc97543e
#
_entry.id   4954b3162d6b2c27fc54fbc9bc97543e
#
_cell.length_a   1.000
_cell.length_b   1.000
_cell.length_c   1.000
_cell.angle_alpha   90.00
_cell.angle_beta   90.00
_cell.angle_gamma   90.00
#
_symmetry.space_group_name_H-M   'P 1'
#
loop_
_entity.id
_entity.type
_entity.pdbx_description
1 polymer ?
#
loop_
_entity_poly.entity_id
_entity_poly.type
_entity_poly.pdbx_seq_one_letter_code
_entity_poly.pdbx_strand_id
1 'polypeptide(L)'
;MSLKRLRITTAGLCMALTGLSGPALAGMGFTELAGQQGDGPVTVFFPTSGEGQRVQRGPFSPKLDLQGPPVRGNGRLVVISHGSGGSPWTYTDLARSLIDDGFIVALPRHRGDNHTDPSSPGPDSWKQRPVEVSRAIDAVARDPRLAPLLALDKVGMYGMSAGGHTALSLAGGRWSPARLARHCDAHIADDFHTCVGLSTRLTGGPLDGVKKSVALAVIGQKFSDATPHTHNDPRIRAVVAGVPLAADFDMDSLATPAVPLGLVTAQRDKWLVPRFHSDRVLQACKSCELVADLPTGGHGALLSPPPPADVLSPLAQDLLLDPPGFDRSQLPAVDRKITAFMRRHLLP
;
A
#
# COMPACT_ATOMS: atom_id res chain seq x y z
N MET A 1 49.41 48.97 59.57
CA MET A 1 48.08 48.38 59.30
C MET A 1 47.87 48.33 57.75
N SER A 2 48.00 47.14 57.16
CA SER A 2 47.96 46.98 55.67
C SER A 2 46.67 46.28 55.32
N LEU A 3 45.82 46.94 54.56
CA LEU A 3 44.54 46.43 54.01
C LEU A 3 44.81 45.66 52.69
N LYS A 4 44.68 44.33 52.76
CA LYS A 4 44.68 43.46 51.56
C LYS A 4 43.31 43.56 50.82
N ARG A 5 43.32 44.05 49.59
CA ARG A 5 42.14 44.06 48.70
C ARG A 5 41.95 42.66 48.10
N LEU A 6 40.79 42.08 48.38
CA LEU A 6 40.33 40.78 47.84
C LEU A 6 39.76 41.05 46.40
N ARG A 7 40.37 40.46 45.39
CA ARG A 7 39.84 40.49 44.01
C ARG A 7 38.93 39.28 43.84
N ILE A 8 37.63 39.49 43.64
CA ILE A 8 36.64 38.51 43.25
C ILE A 8 36.65 38.43 41.73
N THR A 9 37.12 37.30 41.17
CA THR A 9 37.01 36.95 39.74
C THR A 9 35.69 36.27 39.53
N THR A 10 34.75 36.91 38.88
CA THR A 10 33.49 36.33 38.37
C THR A 10 33.79 35.53 37.08
N ALA A 11 33.81 34.21 37.19
CA ALA A 11 33.82 33.31 36.02
C ALA A 11 32.40 33.25 35.44
N GLY A 12 32.23 33.87 34.29
CA GLY A 12 30.99 33.79 33.52
C GLY A 12 30.84 32.38 32.87
N LEU A 13 29.85 31.66 33.34
CA LEU A 13 29.44 30.34 32.75
C LEU A 13 28.61 30.62 31.48
N CYS A 14 29.25 30.57 30.31
CA CYS A 14 28.52 30.52 29.03
C CYS A 14 27.83 29.16 28.90
N MET A 15 26.55 29.06 29.21
CA MET A 15 25.70 27.93 28.81
C MET A 15 25.49 28.00 27.30
N ALA A 16 26.14 27.13 26.54
CA ALA A 16 25.80 26.87 25.16
C ALA A 16 24.44 26.15 25.15
N LEU A 17 23.38 26.87 24.77
CA LEU A 17 22.08 26.26 24.40
C LEU A 17 22.31 25.52 23.08
N THR A 18 22.61 24.23 23.17
CA THR A 18 22.43 23.32 22.03
C THR A 18 20.93 23.18 21.81
N GLY A 19 20.41 23.97 20.90
CA GLY A 19 19.03 23.83 20.41
C GLY A 19 18.89 22.44 19.82
N LEU A 20 18.11 21.60 20.47
CA LEU A 20 17.55 20.39 19.88
C LEU A 20 16.57 20.84 18.79
N SER A 21 17.09 21.10 17.57
CA SER A 21 16.26 21.18 16.39
C SER A 21 15.66 19.78 16.20
N GLY A 22 14.39 19.61 16.57
CA GLY A 22 13.61 18.45 16.15
C GLY A 22 13.71 18.32 14.62
N PRO A 23 13.57 17.10 14.08
CA PRO A 23 13.62 16.93 12.63
C PRO A 23 12.57 17.84 12.01
N ALA A 24 13.01 18.82 11.22
CA ALA A 24 12.11 19.61 10.41
C ALA A 24 11.38 18.64 9.49
N LEU A 25 10.04 18.69 9.46
CA LEU A 25 9.24 17.85 8.58
C LEU A 25 9.77 18.03 7.14
N ALA A 26 10.24 16.97 6.54
CA ALA A 26 10.75 17.00 5.18
C ALA A 26 9.63 17.43 4.22
N GLY A 27 9.93 18.27 3.23
CA GLY A 27 9.02 18.50 2.12
C GLY A 27 8.78 17.18 1.36
N MET A 28 7.64 17.05 0.67
CA MET A 28 7.36 15.91 -0.20
C MET A 28 7.66 16.28 -1.64
N GLY A 29 8.84 15.88 -2.13
CA GLY A 29 9.22 15.99 -3.52
C GLY A 29 8.44 14.98 -4.36
N PHE A 30 8.32 15.24 -5.65
CA PHE A 30 7.59 14.41 -6.61
C PHE A 30 8.32 14.33 -7.94
N THR A 31 8.35 13.13 -8.52
CA THR A 31 8.72 12.91 -9.92
C THR A 31 7.93 11.73 -10.48
N GLU A 32 7.84 11.65 -11.80
CA GLU A 32 7.28 10.51 -12.51
C GLU A 32 8.39 9.90 -13.38
N LEU A 33 8.66 8.61 -13.22
CA LEU A 33 9.62 7.87 -14.02
C LEU A 33 8.88 7.09 -15.09
N ALA A 34 9.48 6.97 -16.27
CA ALA A 34 8.93 6.14 -17.33
C ALA A 34 8.91 4.66 -16.91
N GLY A 35 7.80 3.99 -17.15
CA GLY A 35 7.70 2.54 -17.02
C GLY A 35 8.52 1.81 -18.09
N GLN A 36 8.84 0.54 -17.84
CA GLN A 36 9.54 -0.30 -18.81
C GLN A 36 8.57 -1.00 -19.75
N GLN A 37 8.91 -1.12 -21.02
CA GLN A 37 8.28 -2.03 -21.99
C GLN A 37 6.75 -2.19 -21.88
N GLY A 38 6.03 -1.07 -21.88
CA GLY A 38 4.57 -1.06 -21.83
C GLY A 38 3.96 -1.06 -20.43
N ASP A 39 4.77 -1.00 -19.36
CA ASP A 39 4.28 -0.68 -18.03
C ASP A 39 3.83 0.77 -17.96
N GLY A 40 2.94 1.07 -17.02
CA GLY A 40 2.60 2.44 -16.67
C GLY A 40 3.77 3.17 -16.02
N PRO A 41 3.71 4.50 -15.92
CA PRO A 41 4.73 5.28 -15.24
C PRO A 41 4.79 4.93 -13.74
N VAL A 42 5.95 5.23 -13.14
CA VAL A 42 6.17 5.08 -11.70
C VAL A 42 6.16 6.45 -11.05
N THR A 43 5.16 6.72 -10.23
CA THR A 43 5.12 7.90 -9.38
C THR A 43 6.12 7.72 -8.25
N VAL A 44 7.00 8.70 -8.02
CA VAL A 44 7.98 8.63 -6.93
C VAL A 44 7.85 9.88 -6.05
N PHE A 45 7.68 9.65 -4.75
CA PHE A 45 7.75 10.67 -3.72
C PHE A 45 9.06 10.50 -2.93
N PHE A 46 9.67 11.62 -2.54
CA PHE A 46 10.95 11.63 -1.85
C PHE A 46 11.07 12.81 -0.88
N PRO A 47 11.90 12.69 0.16
CA PRO A 47 12.21 13.80 1.05
C PRO A 47 12.88 14.94 0.27
N THR A 48 12.47 16.19 0.53
CA THR A 48 13.11 17.42 0.02
C THR A 48 13.22 18.46 1.12
N SER A 49 14.12 19.43 0.97
CA SER A 49 14.25 20.55 1.90
C SER A 49 13.27 21.70 1.63
N GLY A 50 12.60 21.67 0.47
CA GLY A 50 11.67 22.71 0.06
C GLY A 50 10.28 22.55 0.70
N GLU A 51 9.56 23.66 0.80
CA GLU A 51 8.15 23.65 1.17
C GLU A 51 7.30 23.38 -0.08
N GLY A 52 6.54 22.27 -0.08
CA GLY A 52 5.64 21.98 -1.19
C GLY A 52 4.46 22.95 -1.28
N GLN A 53 3.88 23.07 -2.46
CA GLN A 53 2.63 23.78 -2.73
C GLN A 53 1.52 22.80 -3.09
N ARG A 54 0.25 23.22 -2.98
CA ARG A 54 -0.87 22.39 -3.45
C ARG A 54 -0.84 22.27 -4.96
N VAL A 55 -0.86 21.02 -5.44
CA VAL A 55 -0.79 20.67 -6.86
C VAL A 55 -2.01 19.84 -7.22
N GLN A 56 -2.80 20.31 -8.19
CA GLN A 56 -3.97 19.56 -8.65
C GLN A 56 -3.56 18.28 -9.38
N ARG A 57 -4.14 17.16 -8.95
CA ARG A 57 -3.94 15.81 -9.52
C ARG A 57 -5.29 15.08 -9.63
N GLY A 58 -6.00 15.30 -10.73
CA GLY A 58 -7.38 14.87 -10.83
C GLY A 58 -8.23 15.50 -9.72
N PRO A 59 -8.98 14.73 -8.95
CA PRO A 59 -9.79 15.25 -7.84
C PRO A 59 -8.98 15.52 -6.57
N PHE A 60 -7.67 15.20 -6.55
CA PHE A 60 -6.80 15.37 -5.38
C PHE A 60 -5.95 16.63 -5.48
N SER A 61 -5.55 17.17 -4.33
CA SER A 61 -4.71 18.36 -4.24
C SER A 61 -3.61 18.21 -3.17
N PRO A 62 -2.67 17.25 -3.37
CA PRO A 62 -1.57 17.04 -2.44
C PRO A 62 -0.63 18.25 -2.37
N LYS A 63 0.05 18.42 -1.22
CA LYS A 63 1.11 19.41 -1.06
C LYS A 63 2.44 18.80 -1.53
N LEU A 64 2.95 19.24 -2.70
CA LEU A 64 4.13 18.68 -3.35
C LEU A 64 5.17 19.76 -3.66
N ASP A 65 6.44 19.43 -3.50
CA ASP A 65 7.56 20.21 -4.01
C ASP A 65 7.98 19.65 -5.39
N LEU A 66 7.60 20.34 -6.45
CA LEU A 66 7.86 19.90 -7.83
C LEU A 66 9.28 20.22 -8.32
N GLN A 67 10.01 21.09 -7.62
CA GLN A 67 11.33 21.57 -8.04
C GLN A 67 12.43 21.22 -7.03
N GLY A 68 12.07 20.83 -5.82
CA GLY A 68 13.03 20.47 -4.79
C GLY A 68 13.85 19.25 -5.18
N PRO A 69 15.18 19.34 -5.04
CA PRO A 69 16.02 18.16 -5.24
C PRO A 69 15.75 17.12 -4.15
N PRO A 70 15.84 15.81 -4.48
CA PRO A 70 15.75 14.79 -3.46
C PRO A 70 16.93 14.91 -2.48
N VAL A 71 16.61 14.79 -1.19
CA VAL A 71 17.62 14.73 -0.14
C VAL A 71 17.71 13.32 0.44
N ARG A 72 18.90 12.99 0.95
CA ARG A 72 19.11 11.69 1.57
C ARG A 72 18.32 11.60 2.88
N GLY A 73 17.37 10.66 2.93
CA GLY A 73 16.65 10.28 4.13
C GLY A 73 17.32 9.09 4.82
N ASN A 74 16.54 8.05 5.11
CA ASN A 74 17.03 6.82 5.73
C ASN A 74 17.72 5.86 4.74
N GLY A 75 17.74 6.18 3.45
CA GLY A 75 18.40 5.39 2.40
C GLY A 75 17.61 4.16 1.93
N ARG A 76 16.31 4.04 2.25
CA ARG A 76 15.47 2.90 1.89
C ARG A 76 14.31 3.31 1.00
N LEU A 77 13.88 2.35 0.16
CA LEU A 77 12.74 2.46 -0.73
C LEU A 77 11.57 1.64 -0.17
N VAL A 78 10.35 2.19 -0.25
CA VAL A 78 9.11 1.44 -0.09
C VAL A 78 8.32 1.53 -1.39
N VAL A 79 7.88 0.39 -1.92
CA VAL A 79 6.99 0.36 -3.09
C VAL A 79 5.56 0.18 -2.61
N ILE A 80 4.63 0.97 -3.15
CA ILE A 80 3.19 0.86 -2.88
C ILE A 80 2.48 0.36 -4.13
N SER A 81 1.78 -0.78 -4.04
CA SER A 81 0.90 -1.31 -5.08
C SER A 81 -0.55 -0.96 -4.78
N HIS A 82 -1.17 -0.21 -5.67
CA HIS A 82 -2.56 0.23 -5.51
C HIS A 82 -3.58 -0.89 -5.77
N GLY A 83 -4.81 -0.72 -5.28
CA GLY A 83 -5.94 -1.61 -5.57
C GLY A 83 -6.34 -1.61 -7.06
N SER A 84 -7.26 -2.50 -7.45
CA SER A 84 -7.81 -2.55 -8.82
C SER A 84 -8.45 -1.21 -9.19
N GLY A 85 -8.15 -0.70 -10.40
CA GLY A 85 -8.61 0.61 -10.85
C GLY A 85 -8.04 1.79 -10.05
N GLY A 86 -7.03 1.57 -9.21
CA GLY A 86 -6.51 2.55 -8.26
C GLY A 86 -5.63 3.64 -8.87
N SER A 87 -5.30 4.61 -8.01
CA SER A 87 -4.50 5.78 -8.34
C SER A 87 -3.41 5.98 -7.28
N PRO A 88 -2.22 6.48 -7.62
CA PRO A 88 -1.20 6.80 -6.62
C PRO A 88 -1.63 7.92 -5.65
N TRP A 89 -2.58 8.74 -6.05
CA TRP A 89 -3.01 9.90 -5.27
C TRP A 89 -3.84 9.56 -4.04
N THR A 90 -4.41 8.36 -3.97
CA THR A 90 -5.13 7.85 -2.80
C THR A 90 -4.22 7.25 -1.72
N TYR A 91 -2.90 7.34 -1.88
CA TYR A 91 -1.89 6.86 -0.94
C TYR A 91 -0.94 7.98 -0.48
N THR A 92 -1.27 9.26 -0.75
CA THR A 92 -0.37 10.37 -0.45
C THR A 92 -0.17 10.60 1.04
N ASP A 93 -1.12 10.24 1.90
CA ASP A 93 -0.97 10.37 3.35
C ASP A 93 -0.05 9.29 3.92
N LEU A 94 -0.19 8.03 3.48
CA LEU A 94 0.77 6.97 3.81
C LEU A 94 2.18 7.31 3.27
N ALA A 95 2.26 7.79 2.01
CA ALA A 95 3.53 8.23 1.44
C ALA A 95 4.15 9.37 2.27
N ARG A 96 3.34 10.32 2.74
CA ARG A 96 3.79 11.38 3.66
C ARG A 96 4.37 10.79 4.95
N SER A 97 3.67 9.85 5.59
CA SER A 97 4.16 9.20 6.81
C SER A 97 5.51 8.50 6.60
N LEU A 98 5.68 7.84 5.46
CA LEU A 98 6.94 7.18 5.09
C LEU A 98 8.07 8.19 4.82
N ILE A 99 7.76 9.30 4.13
CA ILE A 99 8.73 10.37 3.82
C ILE A 99 9.18 11.08 5.10
N ASP A 100 8.28 11.33 6.02
CA ASP A 100 8.59 11.96 7.31
C ASP A 100 9.56 11.09 8.15
N ASP A 101 9.58 9.75 7.92
CA ASP A 101 10.56 8.81 8.48
C ASP A 101 11.81 8.62 7.56
N GLY A 102 11.88 9.34 6.44
CA GLY A 102 13.03 9.40 5.54
C GLY A 102 13.04 8.38 4.40
N PHE A 103 11.98 7.60 4.19
CA PHE A 103 11.88 6.69 3.04
C PHE A 103 11.67 7.44 1.72
N ILE A 104 12.12 6.85 0.62
CA ILE A 104 11.63 7.17 -0.73
C ILE A 104 10.50 6.19 -1.04
N VAL A 105 9.45 6.67 -1.72
CA VAL A 105 8.24 5.87 -1.99
C VAL A 105 8.00 5.82 -3.49
N ALA A 106 7.86 4.61 -4.07
CA ALA A 106 7.55 4.41 -5.48
C ALA A 106 6.17 3.74 -5.63
N LEU A 107 5.37 4.21 -6.58
CA LEU A 107 4.05 3.68 -6.88
C LEU A 107 3.96 3.39 -8.38
N PRO A 108 4.15 2.14 -8.84
CA PRO A 108 3.90 1.76 -10.22
C PRO A 108 2.41 1.89 -10.55
N ARG A 109 2.09 2.47 -11.71
CA ARG A 109 0.75 2.44 -12.28
C ARG A 109 0.58 1.13 -13.04
N HIS A 110 -0.16 0.19 -12.47
CA HIS A 110 -0.31 -1.15 -13.03
C HIS A 110 -1.02 -1.12 -14.38
N ARG A 111 -0.42 -1.75 -15.39
CA ARG A 111 -0.95 -1.79 -16.73
C ARG A 111 -2.29 -2.51 -16.78
N GLY A 112 -3.26 -1.94 -17.48
CA GLY A 112 -4.59 -2.51 -17.69
C GLY A 112 -5.48 -2.57 -16.46
N ASP A 113 -4.98 -2.10 -15.29
CA ASP A 113 -5.75 -2.17 -14.04
C ASP A 113 -5.45 -0.96 -13.13
N ASN A 114 -5.70 0.23 -13.67
CA ASN A 114 -5.51 1.51 -12.99
C ASN A 114 -6.63 2.49 -13.38
N HIS A 115 -6.66 3.65 -12.73
CA HIS A 115 -7.71 4.67 -12.90
C HIS A 115 -7.79 5.29 -14.31
N THR A 116 -6.78 5.14 -15.15
CA THR A 116 -6.76 5.63 -16.54
C THR A 116 -6.91 4.51 -17.55
N ASP A 117 -6.66 3.27 -17.15
CA ASP A 117 -6.75 2.08 -18.00
C ASP A 117 -7.28 0.89 -17.19
N PRO A 118 -8.60 0.65 -17.16
CA PRO A 118 -9.22 -0.50 -16.50
C PRO A 118 -9.48 -1.66 -17.46
N SER A 119 -8.67 -1.85 -18.50
CA SER A 119 -8.96 -2.78 -19.61
C SER A 119 -8.76 -4.25 -19.26
N SER A 120 -7.96 -4.58 -18.23
CA SER A 120 -7.60 -5.96 -17.89
C SER A 120 -7.46 -6.20 -16.39
N PRO A 121 -8.48 -5.91 -15.57
CA PRO A 121 -8.46 -6.24 -14.15
C PRO A 121 -8.54 -7.76 -13.90
N GLY A 122 -8.15 -8.21 -12.72
CA GLY A 122 -8.26 -9.61 -12.33
C GLY A 122 -6.98 -10.42 -12.56
N PRO A 123 -7.06 -11.74 -12.79
CA PRO A 123 -5.91 -12.65 -12.78
C PRO A 123 -4.76 -12.25 -13.70
N ASP A 124 -5.03 -11.68 -14.88
CA ASP A 124 -3.98 -11.25 -15.80
C ASP A 124 -3.17 -10.07 -15.24
N SER A 125 -3.85 -9.10 -14.63
CA SER A 125 -3.19 -8.03 -13.88
C SER A 125 -2.43 -8.59 -12.68
N TRP A 126 -3.02 -9.49 -11.90
CA TRP A 126 -2.38 -10.04 -10.69
C TRP A 126 -1.09 -10.80 -10.99
N LYS A 127 -0.99 -11.47 -12.15
CA LYS A 127 0.25 -12.10 -12.63
C LYS A 127 1.35 -11.08 -12.92
N GLN A 128 0.99 -9.93 -13.46
CA GLN A 128 1.94 -8.90 -13.91
C GLN A 128 2.41 -7.99 -12.78
N ARG A 129 1.54 -7.62 -11.83
CA ARG A 129 1.82 -6.64 -10.80
C ARG A 129 3.08 -6.91 -9.95
N PRO A 130 3.41 -8.14 -9.51
CA PRO A 130 4.65 -8.40 -8.80
C PRO A 130 5.90 -8.10 -9.64
N VAL A 131 5.85 -8.39 -10.95
CA VAL A 131 6.93 -8.07 -11.89
C VAL A 131 7.05 -6.57 -12.12
N GLU A 132 5.92 -5.86 -12.23
CA GLU A 132 5.89 -4.38 -12.34
C GLU A 132 6.46 -3.71 -11.08
N VAL A 133 6.24 -4.27 -9.89
CA VAL A 133 6.89 -3.82 -8.64
C VAL A 133 8.41 -3.96 -8.74
N SER A 134 8.92 -5.10 -9.20
CA SER A 134 10.35 -5.31 -9.42
C SER A 134 10.93 -4.31 -10.42
N ARG A 135 10.22 -4.06 -11.53
CA ARG A 135 10.63 -3.08 -12.55
C ARG A 135 10.53 -1.64 -12.05
N ALA A 136 9.62 -1.33 -11.13
CA ALA A 136 9.58 -0.02 -10.47
C ALA A 136 10.83 0.21 -9.61
N ILE A 137 11.30 -0.81 -8.88
CA ILE A 137 12.58 -0.74 -8.15
C ILE A 137 13.73 -0.49 -9.14
N ASP A 138 13.73 -1.17 -10.29
CA ASP A 138 14.75 -0.98 -11.33
C ASP A 138 14.68 0.42 -11.96
N ALA A 139 13.49 1.00 -12.13
CA ALA A 139 13.32 2.37 -12.63
C ALA A 139 13.93 3.39 -11.66
N VAL A 140 13.69 3.24 -10.36
CA VAL A 140 14.30 4.08 -9.31
C VAL A 140 15.83 3.88 -9.28
N ALA A 141 16.31 2.66 -9.43
CA ALA A 141 17.75 2.34 -9.47
C ALA A 141 18.49 3.00 -10.65
N ARG A 142 17.79 3.34 -11.71
CA ARG A 142 18.37 4.00 -12.90
C ARG A 142 18.23 5.53 -12.89
N ASP A 143 17.40 6.11 -12.02
CA ASP A 143 17.29 7.58 -11.93
C ASP A 143 18.56 8.16 -11.28
N PRO A 144 19.32 9.03 -11.98
CA PRO A 144 20.61 9.53 -11.48
C PRO A 144 20.50 10.42 -10.24
N ARG A 145 19.30 10.93 -9.92
CA ARG A 145 19.04 11.75 -8.72
C ARG A 145 18.70 10.91 -7.51
N LEU A 146 18.02 9.76 -7.71
CA LEU A 146 17.50 8.90 -6.64
C LEU A 146 18.47 7.76 -6.30
N ALA A 147 19.07 7.13 -7.30
CA ALA A 147 19.94 5.96 -7.11
C ALA A 147 21.09 6.19 -6.09
N PRO A 148 21.81 7.33 -6.10
CA PRO A 148 22.88 7.57 -5.13
C PRO A 148 22.41 7.73 -3.68
N LEU A 149 21.11 7.92 -3.47
CA LEU A 149 20.50 8.15 -2.15
C LEU A 149 20.03 6.84 -1.49
N LEU A 150 20.01 5.72 -2.24
CA LEU A 150 19.34 4.48 -1.84
C LEU A 150 20.31 3.30 -1.77
N ALA A 151 20.09 2.44 -0.78
CA ALA A 151 20.62 1.09 -0.72
C ALA A 151 19.45 0.12 -0.97
N LEU A 152 19.39 -0.42 -2.19
CA LEU A 152 18.26 -1.23 -2.68
C LEU A 152 18.38 -2.73 -2.35
N ASP A 153 19.26 -3.11 -1.45
CA ASP A 153 19.38 -4.46 -0.88
C ASP A 153 18.21 -4.81 0.08
N LYS A 154 17.53 -3.78 0.60
CA LYS A 154 16.35 -3.92 1.46
C LYS A 154 15.28 -2.89 1.04
N VAL A 155 14.25 -3.39 0.38
CA VAL A 155 13.09 -2.63 -0.08
C VAL A 155 11.85 -3.09 0.69
N GLY A 156 11.01 -2.15 1.10
CA GLY A 156 9.70 -2.43 1.68
C GLY A 156 8.62 -2.50 0.60
N MET A 157 7.58 -3.26 0.87
CA MET A 157 6.41 -3.37 0.00
C MET A 157 5.13 -3.17 0.82
N TYR A 158 4.28 -2.26 0.37
CA TYR A 158 2.90 -2.14 0.85
C TYR A 158 1.94 -2.36 -0.32
N GLY A 159 0.83 -3.03 -0.07
CA GLY A 159 -0.24 -3.14 -1.06
C GLY A 159 -1.61 -3.25 -0.44
N MET A 160 -2.63 -2.72 -1.11
CA MET A 160 -4.02 -2.75 -0.66
C MET A 160 -4.91 -3.45 -1.69
N SER A 161 -5.88 -4.28 -1.25
CA SER A 161 -6.84 -4.95 -2.14
C SER A 161 -6.12 -5.85 -3.17
N ALA A 162 -6.23 -5.61 -4.48
CA ALA A 162 -5.42 -6.25 -5.52
C ALA A 162 -3.91 -5.97 -5.33
N GLY A 163 -3.53 -4.80 -4.80
CA GLY A 163 -2.17 -4.53 -4.36
C GLY A 163 -1.77 -5.36 -3.15
N GLY A 164 -2.71 -5.66 -2.26
CA GLY A 164 -2.53 -6.60 -1.14
C GLY A 164 -2.27 -8.03 -1.64
N HIS A 165 -2.95 -8.47 -2.70
CA HIS A 165 -2.64 -9.70 -3.41
C HIS A 165 -1.19 -9.70 -3.95
N THR A 166 -0.78 -8.58 -4.57
CA THR A 166 0.61 -8.38 -5.01
C THR A 166 1.59 -8.49 -3.85
N ALA A 167 1.27 -7.90 -2.70
CA ALA A 167 2.07 -7.96 -1.49
C ALA A 167 2.21 -9.40 -0.96
N LEU A 168 1.11 -10.16 -0.90
CA LEU A 168 1.14 -11.57 -0.49
C LEU A 168 1.97 -12.42 -1.47
N SER A 169 1.87 -12.18 -2.78
CA SER A 169 2.70 -12.86 -3.79
C SER A 169 4.19 -12.62 -3.56
N LEU A 170 4.58 -11.36 -3.29
CA LEU A 170 5.97 -10.97 -3.01
C LEU A 170 6.46 -11.43 -1.63
N ALA A 171 5.56 -11.77 -0.72
CA ALA A 171 5.89 -12.42 0.55
C ALA A 171 6.13 -13.94 0.41
N GLY A 172 5.99 -14.50 -0.80
CA GLY A 172 6.19 -15.92 -1.08
C GLY A 172 4.91 -16.73 -1.25
N GLY A 173 3.74 -16.07 -1.23
CA GLY A 173 2.45 -16.70 -1.46
C GLY A 173 2.33 -17.28 -2.88
N ARG A 174 1.75 -18.49 -2.97
CA ARG A 174 1.38 -19.14 -4.24
C ARG A 174 -0.13 -19.07 -4.43
N TRP A 175 -0.55 -18.67 -5.61
CA TRP A 175 -1.97 -18.55 -5.94
C TRP A 175 -2.27 -19.09 -7.34
N SER A 176 -3.56 -19.35 -7.64
CA SER A 176 -3.98 -19.69 -9.00
C SER A 176 -5.43 -19.25 -9.27
N PRO A 177 -5.78 -18.92 -10.52
CA PRO A 177 -7.17 -18.65 -10.90
C PRO A 177 -8.14 -19.74 -10.51
N ALA A 178 -7.77 -21.01 -10.68
CA ALA A 178 -8.62 -22.15 -10.30
C ALA A 178 -8.93 -22.22 -8.80
N ARG A 179 -8.09 -21.67 -7.92
CA ARG A 179 -8.40 -21.55 -6.49
C ARG A 179 -9.50 -20.53 -6.25
N LEU A 180 -9.49 -19.39 -6.97
CA LEU A 180 -10.58 -18.42 -6.93
C LEU A 180 -11.89 -19.05 -7.40
N ALA A 181 -11.86 -19.79 -8.52
CA ALA A 181 -13.05 -20.49 -9.01
C ALA A 181 -13.64 -21.44 -7.96
N ARG A 182 -12.81 -22.24 -7.28
CA ARG A 182 -13.25 -23.10 -6.18
C ARG A 182 -13.80 -22.33 -4.99
N HIS A 183 -13.17 -21.21 -4.63
CA HIS A 183 -13.67 -20.34 -3.57
C HIS A 183 -15.07 -19.81 -3.91
N CYS A 184 -15.25 -19.33 -5.14
CA CYS A 184 -16.54 -18.79 -5.60
C CYS A 184 -17.62 -19.88 -5.67
N ASP A 185 -17.29 -21.08 -6.10
CA ASP A 185 -18.22 -22.22 -6.10
C ASP A 185 -18.73 -22.52 -4.69
N ALA A 186 -17.84 -22.50 -3.69
CA ALA A 186 -18.18 -22.78 -2.30
C ALA A 186 -18.85 -21.58 -1.57
N HIS A 187 -18.54 -20.33 -1.92
CA HIS A 187 -18.84 -19.16 -1.10
C HIS A 187 -19.48 -18.01 -1.84
N ILE A 188 -20.03 -18.20 -3.05
CA ILE A 188 -20.64 -17.13 -3.86
C ILE A 188 -21.74 -16.34 -3.14
N ALA A 189 -22.43 -16.95 -2.18
CA ALA A 189 -23.47 -16.27 -1.42
C ALA A 189 -22.91 -15.32 -0.34
N ASP A 190 -21.76 -15.65 0.20
CA ASP A 190 -21.17 -15.01 1.36
C ASP A 190 -20.05 -14.03 1.00
N ASP A 191 -19.43 -14.20 -0.19
CA ASP A 191 -18.29 -13.41 -0.68
C ASP A 191 -18.48 -13.07 -2.17
N PHE A 192 -19.65 -12.56 -2.50
CA PHE A 192 -20.10 -12.35 -3.88
C PHE A 192 -19.18 -11.39 -4.66
N HIS A 193 -18.76 -10.29 -4.02
CA HIS A 193 -17.97 -9.27 -4.69
C HIS A 193 -16.55 -9.72 -5.04
N THR A 194 -15.94 -10.59 -4.25
CA THR A 194 -14.67 -11.27 -4.60
C THR A 194 -14.78 -12.01 -5.93
N CYS A 195 -15.95 -12.58 -6.21
CA CYS A 195 -16.19 -13.39 -7.40
C CYS A 195 -16.53 -12.58 -8.64
N VAL A 196 -17.21 -11.46 -8.49
CA VAL A 196 -17.74 -10.69 -9.64
C VAL A 196 -17.12 -9.30 -9.77
N GLY A 197 -16.35 -8.84 -8.80
CA GLY A 197 -15.78 -7.49 -8.78
C GLY A 197 -16.87 -6.42 -8.95
N LEU A 198 -16.58 -5.43 -9.76
CA LEU A 198 -17.47 -4.30 -10.07
C LEU A 198 -18.52 -4.63 -11.17
N SER A 199 -18.70 -5.89 -11.57
CA SER A 199 -19.62 -6.24 -12.65
C SER A 199 -21.10 -6.14 -12.27
N THR A 200 -21.43 -6.53 -11.03
CA THR A 200 -22.81 -6.51 -10.51
C THR A 200 -22.84 -6.61 -8.99
N ARG A 201 -24.03 -6.48 -8.39
CA ARG A 201 -24.25 -6.68 -6.94
C ARG A 201 -25.51 -7.48 -6.68
N LEU A 202 -25.58 -8.13 -5.53
CA LEU A 202 -26.83 -8.69 -5.01
C LEU A 202 -27.71 -7.55 -4.48
N THR A 203 -29.01 -7.68 -4.69
CA THR A 203 -30.00 -6.66 -4.32
C THR A 203 -31.08 -7.18 -3.37
N GLY A 204 -31.01 -8.46 -2.97
CA GLY A 204 -32.07 -9.14 -2.23
C GLY A 204 -33.27 -9.53 -3.10
N GLY A 205 -33.21 -9.30 -4.41
CA GLY A 205 -34.29 -9.54 -5.35
C GLY A 205 -34.29 -10.93 -5.99
N PRO A 206 -35.35 -11.29 -6.72
CA PRO A 206 -35.52 -12.63 -7.29
C PRO A 206 -34.47 -12.98 -8.35
N LEU A 207 -33.78 -12.00 -8.93
CA LEU A 207 -32.73 -12.23 -9.92
C LEU A 207 -31.36 -12.58 -9.31
N ASP A 208 -31.21 -12.51 -8.01
CA ASP A 208 -29.90 -12.77 -7.38
C ASP A 208 -29.44 -14.23 -7.52
N GLY A 209 -30.39 -15.17 -7.60
CA GLY A 209 -30.10 -16.56 -7.94
C GLY A 209 -29.51 -16.70 -9.34
N VAL A 210 -30.10 -16.01 -10.31
CA VAL A 210 -29.62 -16.00 -11.70
C VAL A 210 -28.24 -15.36 -11.79
N LYS A 211 -28.01 -14.23 -11.13
CA LYS A 211 -26.69 -13.56 -11.09
C LYS A 211 -25.60 -14.49 -10.57
N LYS A 212 -25.87 -15.23 -9.46
CA LYS A 212 -24.92 -16.20 -8.90
C LYS A 212 -24.63 -17.32 -9.87
N SER A 213 -25.64 -17.92 -10.50
CA SER A 213 -25.46 -19.02 -11.46
C SER A 213 -24.68 -18.57 -12.70
N VAL A 214 -24.97 -17.39 -13.24
CA VAL A 214 -24.22 -16.83 -14.37
C VAL A 214 -22.77 -16.53 -13.98
N ALA A 215 -22.55 -15.94 -12.81
CA ALA A 215 -21.20 -15.68 -12.31
C ALA A 215 -20.38 -16.96 -12.19
N LEU A 216 -20.92 -18.00 -11.58
CA LEU A 216 -20.24 -19.30 -11.44
C LEU A 216 -19.91 -19.93 -12.80
N ALA A 217 -20.82 -19.88 -13.79
CA ALA A 217 -20.56 -20.37 -15.14
C ALA A 217 -19.41 -19.64 -15.81
N VAL A 218 -19.39 -18.30 -15.73
CA VAL A 218 -18.32 -17.46 -16.29
C VAL A 218 -16.98 -17.69 -15.60
N ILE A 219 -16.98 -17.76 -14.25
CA ILE A 219 -15.77 -17.98 -13.47
C ILE A 219 -15.20 -19.37 -13.73
N GLY A 220 -16.03 -20.42 -13.72
CA GLY A 220 -15.61 -21.79 -14.02
C GLY A 220 -14.95 -21.92 -15.41
N GLN A 221 -15.43 -21.14 -16.40
CA GLN A 221 -14.84 -21.13 -17.72
C GLN A 221 -13.53 -20.30 -17.80
N LYS A 222 -13.53 -19.10 -17.20
CA LYS A 222 -12.40 -18.15 -17.34
C LYS A 222 -11.26 -18.44 -16.38
N PHE A 223 -11.53 -18.99 -15.19
CA PHE A 223 -10.56 -19.16 -14.13
C PHE A 223 -10.21 -20.65 -13.90
N SER A 224 -10.12 -21.42 -14.98
CA SER A 224 -9.77 -22.84 -14.94
C SER A 224 -8.27 -23.13 -14.79
N ASP A 225 -7.40 -22.12 -15.00
CA ASP A 225 -5.94 -22.27 -14.89
C ASP A 225 -5.55 -22.58 -13.43
N ALA A 226 -5.06 -23.81 -13.22
CA ALA A 226 -4.59 -24.28 -11.92
C ALA A 226 -3.07 -24.10 -11.71
N THR A 227 -2.36 -23.55 -12.69
CA THR A 227 -0.92 -23.30 -12.60
C THR A 227 -0.63 -22.37 -11.43
N PRO A 228 0.23 -22.79 -10.48
CA PRO A 228 0.61 -21.91 -9.38
C PRO A 228 1.44 -20.75 -9.88
N HIS A 229 1.01 -19.53 -9.53
CA HIS A 229 1.77 -18.30 -9.78
C HIS A 229 2.50 -17.88 -8.51
N THR A 230 3.75 -17.47 -8.67
CA THR A 230 4.61 -16.93 -7.63
C THR A 230 5.61 -15.96 -8.25
N HIS A 231 6.05 -14.99 -7.48
CA HIS A 231 7.12 -14.07 -7.88
C HIS A 231 7.96 -13.72 -6.66
N ASN A 232 9.27 -13.77 -6.82
CA ASN A 232 10.21 -13.40 -5.77
C ASN A 232 11.17 -12.32 -6.28
N ASP A 233 11.32 -11.27 -5.50
CA ASP A 233 12.39 -10.28 -5.68
C ASP A 233 13.24 -10.25 -4.40
N PRO A 234 14.51 -10.65 -4.45
CA PRO A 234 15.36 -10.80 -3.27
C PRO A 234 15.63 -9.45 -2.57
N ARG A 235 15.36 -8.33 -3.22
CA ARG A 235 15.48 -7.00 -2.63
C ARG A 235 14.34 -6.68 -1.66
N ILE A 236 13.16 -7.30 -1.84
CA ILE A 236 12.01 -7.08 -0.95
C ILE A 236 12.25 -7.83 0.36
N ARG A 237 12.28 -7.10 1.47
CA ARG A 237 12.66 -7.61 2.79
C ARG A 237 11.62 -7.40 3.88
N ALA A 238 10.54 -6.66 3.58
CA ALA A 238 9.40 -6.47 4.48
C ALA A 238 8.15 -6.19 3.65
N VAL A 239 7.03 -6.77 4.01
CA VAL A 239 5.76 -6.67 3.28
C VAL A 239 4.63 -6.33 4.24
N VAL A 240 3.77 -5.39 3.87
CA VAL A 240 2.49 -5.14 4.54
C VAL A 240 1.36 -5.25 3.53
N ALA A 241 0.37 -6.09 3.82
CA ALA A 241 -0.83 -6.28 3.01
C ALA A 241 -2.05 -5.69 3.73
N GLY A 242 -2.65 -4.66 3.14
CA GLY A 242 -3.88 -4.03 3.63
C GLY A 242 -5.10 -4.60 2.92
N VAL A 243 -6.09 -5.07 3.67
CA VAL A 243 -7.34 -5.67 3.16
C VAL A 243 -7.12 -6.47 1.87
N PRO A 244 -6.19 -7.46 1.86
CA PRO A 244 -5.74 -8.13 0.65
C PRO A 244 -6.81 -9.02 0.06
N LEU A 245 -6.87 -9.13 -1.28
CA LEU A 245 -7.48 -10.28 -1.91
C LEU A 245 -6.60 -11.50 -1.62
N ALA A 246 -7.18 -12.57 -1.02
CA ALA A 246 -6.42 -13.74 -0.62
C ALA A 246 -7.14 -15.09 -0.83
N ALA A 247 -8.36 -15.09 -1.36
CA ALA A 247 -9.18 -16.30 -1.53
C ALA A 247 -8.58 -17.32 -2.49
N ASP A 248 -7.72 -16.89 -3.41
CA ASP A 248 -7.06 -17.71 -4.42
C ASP A 248 -5.66 -18.20 -4.01
N PHE A 249 -5.19 -17.86 -2.81
CA PHE A 249 -3.89 -18.31 -2.31
C PHE A 249 -3.95 -19.74 -1.75
N ASP A 250 -2.81 -20.41 -1.89
CA ASP A 250 -2.45 -21.59 -1.12
C ASP A 250 -1.99 -21.13 0.26
N MET A 251 -2.83 -21.32 1.28
CA MET A 251 -2.53 -20.84 2.64
C MET A 251 -1.28 -21.50 3.25
N ASP A 252 -0.94 -22.72 2.85
CA ASP A 252 0.30 -23.37 3.29
C ASP A 252 1.54 -22.60 2.84
N SER A 253 1.47 -21.93 1.68
CA SER A 253 2.57 -21.09 1.21
C SER A 253 2.74 -19.80 2.00
N LEU A 254 1.68 -19.35 2.67
CA LEU A 254 1.67 -18.16 3.55
C LEU A 254 1.87 -18.51 5.03
N ALA A 255 1.87 -19.79 5.39
CA ALA A 255 2.13 -20.22 6.77
C ALA A 255 3.54 -19.83 7.25
N THR A 256 4.48 -19.78 6.31
CA THR A 256 5.89 -19.38 6.54
C THR A 256 6.32 -18.43 5.42
N PRO A 257 5.94 -17.15 5.49
CA PRO A 257 6.29 -16.19 4.44
C PRO A 257 7.81 -16.01 4.34
N ALA A 258 8.29 -15.73 3.12
CA ALA A 258 9.72 -15.59 2.82
C ALA A 258 10.36 -14.36 3.50
N VAL A 259 9.54 -13.39 3.89
CA VAL A 259 9.94 -12.13 4.55
C VAL A 259 8.93 -11.77 5.64
N PRO A 260 9.28 -10.92 6.62
CA PRO A 260 8.32 -10.38 7.58
C PRO A 260 7.06 -9.86 6.88
N LEU A 261 5.89 -10.37 7.28
CA LEU A 261 4.60 -10.02 6.70
C LEU A 261 3.68 -9.42 7.77
N GLY A 262 3.24 -8.19 7.52
CA GLY A 262 2.24 -7.49 8.31
C GLY A 262 0.89 -7.43 7.59
N LEU A 263 -0.20 -7.46 8.35
CA LEU A 263 -1.56 -7.32 7.83
C LEU A 263 -2.22 -6.07 8.43
N VAL A 264 -3.00 -5.38 7.59
CA VAL A 264 -3.98 -4.39 8.06
C VAL A 264 -5.36 -4.87 7.65
N THR A 265 -6.27 -4.98 8.62
CA THR A 265 -7.61 -5.56 8.44
C THR A 265 -8.68 -4.48 8.59
N ALA A 266 -9.82 -4.68 7.93
CA ALA A 266 -11.01 -3.84 8.05
C ALA A 266 -12.24 -4.76 8.19
N GLN A 267 -12.83 -4.81 9.39
CA GLN A 267 -13.77 -5.88 9.77
C GLN A 267 -15.18 -5.71 9.17
N ARG A 268 -15.48 -4.53 8.60
CA ARG A 268 -16.72 -4.30 7.82
C ARG A 268 -16.50 -4.27 6.32
N ASP A 269 -15.38 -4.83 5.86
CA ASP A 269 -15.17 -5.05 4.43
C ASP A 269 -16.17 -6.10 3.91
N LYS A 270 -17.10 -5.67 3.07
CA LYS A 270 -18.09 -6.53 2.43
C LYS A 270 -17.72 -6.93 1.00
N TRP A 271 -16.59 -6.41 0.50
CA TRP A 271 -16.06 -6.69 -0.82
C TRP A 271 -15.01 -7.79 -0.82
N LEU A 272 -14.14 -7.78 0.18
CA LEU A 272 -13.20 -8.85 0.49
C LEU A 272 -13.44 -9.24 1.96
N VAL A 273 -14.43 -10.10 2.16
CA VAL A 273 -14.93 -10.44 3.51
C VAL A 273 -13.79 -11.02 4.36
N PRO A 274 -13.42 -10.41 5.50
CA PRO A 274 -12.17 -10.72 6.22
C PRO A 274 -11.95 -12.19 6.52
N ARG A 275 -13.00 -12.93 6.89
CA ARG A 275 -12.92 -14.38 7.20
C ARG A 275 -12.41 -15.25 6.03
N PHE A 276 -12.53 -14.77 4.80
CA PHE A 276 -12.04 -15.45 3.60
C PHE A 276 -10.70 -14.91 3.11
N HIS A 277 -10.27 -13.76 3.60
CA HIS A 277 -9.11 -13.00 3.14
C HIS A 277 -8.10 -12.74 4.26
N SER A 278 -8.11 -11.55 4.85
CA SER A 278 -7.11 -11.13 5.83
C SER A 278 -7.04 -12.04 7.06
N ASP A 279 -8.18 -12.42 7.62
CA ASP A 279 -8.23 -13.27 8.81
C ASP A 279 -7.73 -14.67 8.50
N ARG A 280 -8.03 -15.18 7.30
CA ARG A 280 -7.54 -16.49 6.85
C ARG A 280 -6.02 -16.51 6.72
N VAL A 281 -5.40 -15.43 6.23
CA VAL A 281 -3.94 -15.29 6.20
C VAL A 281 -3.38 -15.27 7.62
N LEU A 282 -3.96 -14.48 8.53
CA LEU A 282 -3.53 -14.41 9.94
C LEU A 282 -3.68 -15.75 10.66
N GLN A 283 -4.71 -16.52 10.35
CA GLN A 283 -4.89 -17.87 10.90
C GLN A 283 -3.81 -18.84 10.44
N ALA A 284 -3.44 -18.79 9.16
CA ALA A 284 -2.42 -19.66 8.58
C ALA A 284 -1.00 -19.25 9.04
N CYS A 285 -0.70 -17.97 9.09
CA CYS A 285 0.61 -17.43 9.38
C CYS A 285 0.77 -17.07 10.87
N LYS A 286 1.50 -17.87 11.61
CA LYS A 286 1.74 -17.61 13.05
C LYS A 286 2.80 -16.54 13.33
N SER A 287 3.66 -16.25 12.36
CA SER A 287 4.70 -15.22 12.44
C SER A 287 4.28 -13.86 11.87
N CYS A 288 3.10 -13.78 11.26
CA CYS A 288 2.58 -12.54 10.71
C CYS A 288 2.11 -11.59 11.82
N GLU A 289 2.36 -10.29 11.62
CA GLU A 289 1.96 -9.23 12.54
C GLU A 289 0.62 -8.62 12.12
N LEU A 290 -0.34 -8.52 13.02
CA LEU A 290 -1.50 -7.65 12.84
C LEU A 290 -1.04 -6.21 13.12
N VAL A 291 -0.66 -5.49 12.07
CA VAL A 291 -0.15 -4.11 12.15
C VAL A 291 -1.23 -3.15 12.62
N ALA A 292 -2.44 -3.30 12.08
CA ALA A 292 -3.62 -2.58 12.54
C ALA A 292 -4.90 -3.36 12.20
N ASP A 293 -5.90 -3.21 13.06
CA ASP A 293 -7.27 -3.64 12.82
C ASP A 293 -8.21 -2.44 12.84
N LEU A 294 -9.13 -2.39 11.89
CA LEU A 294 -10.15 -1.35 11.75
C LEU A 294 -11.54 -1.98 11.95
N PRO A 295 -12.02 -2.09 13.19
CA PRO A 295 -13.27 -2.82 13.49
C PRO A 295 -14.51 -2.29 12.78
N THR A 296 -14.53 -1.01 12.44
CA THR A 296 -15.63 -0.34 11.73
C THR A 296 -15.25 0.04 10.29
N GLY A 297 -14.02 -0.26 9.83
CA GLY A 297 -13.54 0.04 8.49
C GLY A 297 -14.16 -0.84 7.42
N GLY A 298 -14.49 -0.27 6.26
CA GLY A 298 -14.86 -0.96 5.03
C GLY A 298 -13.67 -1.13 4.09
N HIS A 299 -13.92 -1.59 2.85
CA HIS A 299 -12.86 -1.86 1.89
C HIS A 299 -11.99 -0.64 1.59
N GLY A 300 -12.61 0.54 1.37
CA GLY A 300 -11.92 1.80 1.06
C GLY A 300 -11.28 2.50 2.25
N ALA A 301 -11.36 1.94 3.47
CA ALA A 301 -10.93 2.60 4.70
C ALA A 301 -9.45 3.04 4.67
N LEU A 302 -8.58 2.27 4.02
CA LEU A 302 -7.13 2.52 3.92
C LEU A 302 -6.74 3.51 2.80
N LEU A 303 -7.68 3.98 1.99
CA LEU A 303 -7.41 5.03 1.00
C LEU A 303 -7.33 6.38 1.71
N SER A 304 -6.17 7.01 1.69
CA SER A 304 -5.94 8.30 2.36
C SER A 304 -5.04 9.20 1.50
N PRO A 305 -5.63 10.28 0.93
CA PRO A 305 -7.04 10.69 0.99
C PRO A 305 -7.98 9.76 0.20
N PRO A 306 -9.24 9.62 0.60
CA PRO A 306 -10.24 8.87 -0.14
C PRO A 306 -10.61 9.60 -1.44
N PRO A 307 -11.03 8.88 -2.49
CA PRO A 307 -11.59 9.54 -3.66
C PRO A 307 -12.92 10.22 -3.30
N PRO A 308 -13.19 11.43 -3.85
CA PRO A 308 -14.48 12.10 -3.64
C PRO A 308 -15.65 11.29 -4.19
N ALA A 309 -16.79 11.30 -3.46
CA ALA A 309 -17.95 10.49 -3.82
C ALA A 309 -18.55 10.84 -5.19
N ASP A 310 -18.49 12.12 -5.59
CA ASP A 310 -19.05 12.64 -6.83
C ASP A 310 -18.33 12.18 -8.10
N VAL A 311 -17.08 11.70 -7.98
CA VAL A 311 -16.34 11.13 -9.12
C VAL A 311 -16.50 9.61 -9.23
N LEU A 312 -17.20 8.97 -8.30
CA LEU A 312 -17.36 7.52 -8.23
C LEU A 312 -18.71 7.07 -8.79
N SER A 313 -18.71 5.97 -9.57
CA SER A 313 -19.95 5.27 -9.94
C SER A 313 -20.64 4.70 -8.69
N PRO A 314 -21.94 4.40 -8.72
CA PRO A 314 -22.65 3.85 -7.55
C PRO A 314 -22.03 2.57 -6.98
N LEU A 315 -21.47 1.69 -7.83
CA LEU A 315 -20.77 0.50 -7.39
C LEU A 315 -19.41 0.83 -6.76
N ALA A 316 -18.68 1.80 -7.32
CA ALA A 316 -17.43 2.25 -6.75
C ALA A 316 -17.65 2.99 -5.41
N GLN A 317 -18.76 3.72 -5.24
CA GLN A 317 -19.16 4.28 -3.95
C GLN A 317 -19.41 3.17 -2.92
N ASP A 318 -20.13 2.12 -3.30
CA ASP A 318 -20.38 0.97 -2.42
C ASP A 318 -19.10 0.24 -2.01
N LEU A 319 -18.09 0.21 -2.87
CA LEU A 319 -16.76 -0.36 -2.59
C LEU A 319 -15.92 0.54 -1.69
N LEU A 320 -15.86 1.85 -1.98
CA LEU A 320 -14.81 2.74 -1.49
C LEU A 320 -15.24 3.71 -0.38
N LEU A 321 -16.55 3.98 -0.24
CA LEU A 321 -17.02 4.86 0.82
C LEU A 321 -17.06 4.13 2.16
N ASP A 322 -16.86 4.90 3.21
CA ASP A 322 -16.82 4.36 4.56
C ASP A 322 -18.18 3.87 5.04
N PRO A 323 -18.21 2.75 5.78
CA PRO A 323 -19.40 2.35 6.51
C PRO A 323 -19.78 3.39 7.57
N PRO A 324 -21.07 3.46 7.94
CA PRO A 324 -21.50 4.32 9.04
C PRO A 324 -20.71 4.05 10.33
N GLY A 325 -20.24 5.13 10.96
CA GLY A 325 -19.49 5.07 12.21
C GLY A 325 -17.98 4.77 12.06
N PHE A 326 -17.45 4.74 10.84
CA PHE A 326 -16.00 4.73 10.65
C PHE A 326 -15.41 6.13 10.85
N ASP A 327 -14.41 6.23 11.70
CA ASP A 327 -13.70 7.50 11.98
C ASP A 327 -12.33 7.51 11.28
N ARG A 328 -12.18 8.34 10.25
CA ARG A 328 -10.91 8.49 9.52
C ARG A 328 -9.81 9.18 10.31
N SER A 329 -10.11 9.82 11.43
CA SER A 329 -9.10 10.46 12.29
C SER A 329 -8.08 9.46 12.86
N GLN A 330 -8.42 8.16 12.86
CA GLN A 330 -7.50 7.08 13.27
C GLN A 330 -6.43 6.73 12.20
N LEU A 331 -6.64 7.08 10.92
CA LEU A 331 -5.75 6.66 9.81
C LEU A 331 -4.31 7.16 9.95
N PRO A 332 -4.03 8.39 10.39
CA PRO A 332 -2.64 8.79 10.65
C PRO A 332 -1.90 7.88 11.65
N ALA A 333 -2.62 7.26 12.59
CA ALA A 333 -2.02 6.29 13.50
C ALA A 333 -1.76 4.94 12.80
N VAL A 334 -2.62 4.53 11.88
CA VAL A 334 -2.41 3.34 11.04
C VAL A 334 -1.19 3.52 10.14
N ASP A 335 -1.08 4.67 9.46
CA ASP A 335 0.05 5.00 8.60
C ASP A 335 1.37 4.98 9.38
N ARG A 336 1.39 5.53 10.60
CA ARG A 336 2.56 5.44 11.49
C ARG A 336 2.90 4.00 11.89
N LYS A 337 1.91 3.13 12.11
CA LYS A 337 2.17 1.70 12.41
C LYS A 337 2.76 0.97 11.21
N ILE A 338 2.26 1.23 9.99
CA ILE A 338 2.83 0.70 8.74
C ILE A 338 4.27 1.20 8.60
N THR A 339 4.51 2.49 8.76
CA THR A 339 5.84 3.11 8.71
C THR A 339 6.79 2.49 9.75
N ALA A 340 6.33 2.29 10.99
CA ALA A 340 7.11 1.66 12.05
C ALA A 340 7.44 0.20 11.73
N PHE A 341 6.53 -0.55 11.10
CA PHE A 341 6.81 -1.91 10.62
C PHE A 341 7.94 -1.88 9.58
N MET A 342 7.86 -1.01 8.57
CA MET A 342 8.90 -0.86 7.55
C MET A 342 10.24 -0.48 8.19
N ARG A 343 10.23 0.47 9.12
CA ARG A 343 11.42 0.90 9.84
C ARG A 343 12.11 -0.25 10.58
N ARG A 344 11.37 -1.06 11.35
CA ARG A 344 11.93 -2.19 12.12
C ARG A 344 12.62 -3.24 11.25
N HIS A 345 12.13 -3.46 10.05
CA HIS A 345 12.61 -4.54 9.20
C HIS A 345 13.60 -4.09 8.12
N LEU A 346 13.65 -2.81 7.80
CA LEU A 346 14.51 -2.29 6.72
C LEU A 346 15.72 -1.53 7.24
N LEU A 347 15.62 -0.90 8.40
CA LEU A 347 16.73 -0.15 9.00
C LEU A 347 17.55 -1.05 9.94
N PRO A 348 18.80 -0.61 10.26
CA PRO A 348 19.67 -1.29 11.22
C PRO A 348 19.07 -1.36 12.60
#